data_32ef7ca92e9653000497aba1e690d25b
#
_entry.id   32ef7ca92e9653000497aba1e690d25b
#
_cell.length_a   1.000
_cell.length_b   1.000
_cell.length_c   1.000
_cell.angle_alpha   90.00
_cell.angle_beta   90.00
_cell.angle_gamma   90.00
#
_symmetry.space_group_name_H-M   'P 1'
#
loop_
_entity.id
_entity.type
_entity.pdbx_description
1 polymer ?
#
loop_
_entity_poly.entity_id
_entity_poly.type
_entity_poly.pdbx_seq_one_letter_code
_entity_poly.pdbx_strand_id
1 'polypeptide(L)'
;MEQQRISFVIPCYASENSVALVIQEIRDTVAQRPEYDYEIVAVNDCSPDNVLEVLKAEVAADPKVKVLDLAKNGGRHCALMAGYHVTTGDYVACLDDDCQCPMDRFWDLMAPVEHGEADVAIAKYVKKKESGIKNLGSWVNDVGSTWLLGKPKDLHFSNFAVMRRFVRDQVIKYQNPYPYVSGLMFQASSRVVNVVMEDRERTIGQGHYTLRKSLSLLTNAFTSFSIKPLRLAIYVGCLCALIGFIYGIWTIVHRLLHPMVMAGYSSMMAVLLFLGGMIMILLGIIGEYIGRIYIRINNAPQFVVRQSFNVEQAPSVEVQ
;
A
#
# COMPACT_ATOMS: atom_id res chain seq x y z
N MET A 1 19.18 -3.07 31.99
CA MET A 1 18.83 -3.40 30.58
C MET A 1 18.25 -2.10 30.00
N GLU A 2 18.66 -1.70 28.83
CA GLU A 2 18.05 -0.55 28.15
C GLU A 2 16.58 -0.89 27.86
N GLN A 3 15.67 0.02 28.18
CA GLN A 3 14.24 -0.15 28.00
C GLN A 3 13.96 -0.19 26.47
N GLN A 4 13.27 -1.22 25.98
CA GLN A 4 12.92 -1.31 24.56
C GLN A 4 11.86 -0.27 24.23
N ARG A 5 11.99 0.36 23.05
CA ARG A 5 11.08 1.43 22.63
C ARG A 5 10.18 0.97 21.48
N ILE A 6 8.92 1.39 21.57
CA ILE A 6 7.91 1.19 20.51
C ILE A 6 7.59 2.54 19.89
N SER A 7 7.74 2.65 18.57
CA SER A 7 7.33 3.82 17.78
C SER A 7 5.94 3.58 17.20
N PHE A 8 4.97 4.39 17.53
CA PHE A 8 3.62 4.37 16.96
C PHE A 8 3.52 5.44 15.86
N VAL A 9 3.20 5.03 14.64
CA VAL A 9 3.06 5.95 13.49
C VAL A 9 1.60 6.05 13.09
N ILE A 10 1.07 7.29 13.10
CA ILE A 10 -0.33 7.61 12.86
C ILE A 10 -0.42 8.58 11.68
N PRO A 11 -0.86 8.14 10.50
CA PRO A 11 -1.21 9.04 9.40
C PRO A 11 -2.54 9.73 9.72
N CYS A 12 -2.58 11.06 9.74
CA CYS A 12 -3.73 11.86 10.15
C CYS A 12 -4.31 12.64 8.95
N TYR A 13 -5.60 12.44 8.70
CA TYR A 13 -6.33 13.19 7.67
C TYR A 13 -7.83 13.28 8.00
N ALA A 14 -8.35 14.50 8.18
CA ALA A 14 -9.73 14.78 8.59
C ALA A 14 -10.10 14.09 9.92
N SER A 15 -9.19 14.17 10.91
CA SER A 15 -9.27 13.43 12.18
C SER A 15 -9.17 14.32 13.42
N GLU A 16 -9.52 15.59 13.33
CA GLU A 16 -9.47 16.55 14.47
C GLU A 16 -10.20 16.07 15.72
N ASN A 17 -11.25 15.24 15.54
CA ASN A 17 -12.10 14.74 16.64
C ASN A 17 -11.67 13.36 17.20
N SER A 18 -10.74 12.67 16.54
CA SER A 18 -10.36 11.29 16.92
C SER A 18 -8.91 11.11 17.28
N VAL A 19 -8.00 11.89 16.69
CA VAL A 19 -6.55 11.68 16.86
C VAL A 19 -6.09 11.78 18.31
N ALA A 20 -6.62 12.71 19.10
CA ALA A 20 -6.28 12.85 20.52
C ALA A 20 -6.71 11.61 21.34
N LEU A 21 -7.86 11.00 20.99
CA LEU A 21 -8.33 9.76 21.61
C LEU A 21 -7.39 8.59 21.28
N VAL A 22 -6.95 8.48 20.03
CA VAL A 22 -5.99 7.46 19.61
C VAL A 22 -4.66 7.60 20.35
N ILE A 23 -4.14 8.82 20.48
CA ILE A 23 -2.92 9.11 21.24
C ILE A 23 -3.09 8.71 22.71
N GLN A 24 -4.25 9.00 23.32
CA GLN A 24 -4.52 8.59 24.69
C GLN A 24 -4.62 7.06 24.84
N GLU A 25 -5.30 6.36 23.92
CA GLU A 25 -5.36 4.90 23.93
C GLU A 25 -3.96 4.26 23.84
N ILE A 26 -3.03 4.85 23.08
CA ILE A 26 -1.63 4.39 23.02
C ILE A 26 -0.96 4.55 24.39
N ARG A 27 -1.09 5.73 25.03
CA ARG A 27 -0.52 5.98 26.36
C ARG A 27 -1.03 4.98 27.39
N ASP A 28 -2.35 4.77 27.41
CA ASP A 28 -3.00 3.83 28.33
C ASP A 28 -2.56 2.39 28.09
N THR A 29 -2.35 2.02 26.83
CA THR A 29 -1.88 0.68 26.46
C THR A 29 -0.44 0.45 26.89
N VAL A 30 0.47 1.39 26.62
CA VAL A 30 1.88 1.24 27.00
C VAL A 30 2.07 1.32 28.50
N ALA A 31 1.27 2.11 29.21
CA ALA A 31 1.30 2.17 30.69
C ALA A 31 1.05 0.78 31.36
N GLN A 32 0.41 -0.18 30.68
CA GLN A 32 0.21 -1.53 31.18
C GLN A 32 1.50 -2.34 31.25
N ARG A 33 2.52 -1.99 30.46
CA ARG A 33 3.83 -2.66 30.43
C ARG A 33 4.98 -1.65 30.58
N PRO A 34 5.35 -1.28 31.81
CA PRO A 34 6.35 -0.26 32.09
C PRO A 34 7.78 -0.64 31.65
N GLU A 35 8.01 -1.87 31.23
CA GLU A 35 9.28 -2.31 30.63
C GLU A 35 9.51 -1.72 29.23
N TYR A 36 8.47 -1.18 28.58
CA TYR A 36 8.58 -0.51 27.30
C TYR A 36 8.54 1.01 27.45
N ASP A 37 9.39 1.67 26.67
CA ASP A 37 9.26 3.11 26.37
C ASP A 37 8.49 3.29 25.04
N TYR A 38 7.97 4.49 24.80
CA TYR A 38 7.25 4.78 23.57
C TYR A 38 7.63 6.11 22.96
N GLU A 39 7.38 6.25 21.69
CA GLU A 39 7.25 7.51 20.97
C GLU A 39 6.05 7.43 20.04
N ILE A 40 5.36 8.54 19.83
CA ILE A 40 4.23 8.64 18.91
C ILE A 40 4.63 9.62 17.80
N VAL A 41 4.56 9.17 16.56
CA VAL A 41 4.84 9.97 15.37
C VAL A 41 3.52 10.16 14.61
N ALA A 42 2.88 11.30 14.83
CA ALA A 42 1.67 11.69 14.09
C ALA A 42 2.04 12.48 12.84
N VAL A 43 1.49 12.12 11.70
CA VAL A 43 1.79 12.74 10.41
C VAL A 43 0.54 13.38 9.83
N ASN A 44 0.45 14.70 9.87
CA ASN A 44 -0.61 15.45 9.20
C ASN A 44 -0.40 15.41 7.69
N ASP A 45 -1.26 14.69 6.97
CA ASP A 45 -1.22 14.56 5.50
C ASP A 45 -1.92 15.72 4.79
N CYS A 46 -1.51 16.96 5.14
CA CYS A 46 -2.11 18.20 4.62
C CYS A 46 -3.64 18.18 4.77
N SER A 47 -4.10 17.95 5.99
CA SER A 47 -5.53 17.86 6.30
C SER A 47 -6.25 19.19 6.14
N PRO A 48 -7.51 19.20 5.67
CA PRO A 48 -8.31 20.42 5.55
C PRO A 48 -8.95 20.90 6.85
N ASP A 49 -8.93 20.07 7.92
CA ASP A 49 -9.48 20.36 9.25
C ASP A 49 -8.41 20.89 10.22
N ASN A 50 -8.77 21.06 11.48
CA ASN A 50 -7.89 21.59 12.50
C ASN A 50 -6.99 20.53 13.19
N VAL A 51 -6.82 19.35 12.60
CA VAL A 51 -6.03 18.27 13.21
C VAL A 51 -4.61 18.71 13.59
N LEU A 52 -3.98 19.62 12.83
CA LEU A 52 -2.64 20.12 13.14
C LEU A 52 -2.60 20.86 14.48
N GLU A 53 -3.63 21.66 14.81
CA GLU A 53 -3.68 22.38 16.08
C GLU A 53 -3.91 21.41 17.26
N VAL A 54 -4.70 20.36 17.06
CA VAL A 54 -4.86 19.28 18.05
C VAL A 54 -3.52 18.59 18.29
N LEU A 55 -2.79 18.24 17.22
CA LEU A 55 -1.48 17.60 17.33
C LEU A 55 -0.43 18.49 18.01
N LYS A 56 -0.45 19.81 17.78
CA LYS A 56 0.43 20.76 18.49
C LYS A 56 0.16 20.79 19.99
N ALA A 57 -1.11 20.68 20.38
CA ALA A 57 -1.47 20.59 21.80
C ALA A 57 -0.93 19.31 22.44
N GLU A 58 -1.00 18.18 21.74
CA GLU A 58 -0.43 16.91 22.19
C GLU A 58 1.10 16.95 22.31
N VAL A 59 1.80 17.61 21.38
CA VAL A 59 3.25 17.86 21.43
C VAL A 59 3.64 18.70 22.66
N ALA A 60 2.84 19.71 23.00
CA ALA A 60 3.10 20.56 24.18
C ALA A 60 2.87 19.80 25.50
N ALA A 61 1.95 18.84 25.51
CA ALA A 61 1.61 18.04 26.69
C ALA A 61 2.59 16.87 26.92
N ASP A 62 3.18 16.31 25.85
CA ASP A 62 4.01 15.10 25.91
C ASP A 62 5.21 15.19 24.97
N PRO A 63 6.46 15.26 25.50
CA PRO A 63 7.66 15.34 24.67
C PRO A 63 7.92 14.08 23.84
N LYS A 64 7.24 12.97 24.11
CA LYS A 64 7.32 11.73 23.34
C LYS A 64 6.44 11.75 22.08
N VAL A 65 5.60 12.76 21.94
CA VAL A 65 4.80 12.98 20.72
C VAL A 65 5.60 13.84 19.75
N LYS A 66 5.78 13.33 18.55
CA LYS A 66 6.43 13.97 17.40
C LYS A 66 5.39 14.21 16.31
N VAL A 67 5.46 15.34 15.64
CA VAL A 67 4.52 15.68 14.58
C VAL A 67 5.26 16.10 13.31
N LEU A 68 4.83 15.55 12.18
CA LEU A 68 5.21 16.01 10.84
C LEU A 68 3.99 16.61 10.16
N ASP A 69 4.12 17.83 9.63
CA ASP A 69 3.11 18.49 8.79
C ASP A 69 3.56 18.43 7.33
N LEU A 70 2.82 17.69 6.49
CA LEU A 70 3.13 17.57 5.07
C LEU A 70 2.60 18.76 4.28
N ALA A 71 3.38 19.22 3.30
CA ALA A 71 3.02 20.36 2.45
C ALA A 71 1.90 20.04 1.45
N LYS A 72 1.68 18.75 1.14
CA LYS A 72 0.70 18.25 0.16
C LYS A 72 0.18 16.90 0.61
N ASN A 73 -1.11 16.65 0.39
CA ASN A 73 -1.69 15.35 0.63
C ASN A 73 -1.08 14.31 -0.32
N GLY A 74 -0.36 13.36 0.26
CA GLY A 74 0.28 12.25 -0.43
C GLY A 74 -0.48 10.92 -0.25
N GLY A 75 -1.45 10.91 0.64
CA GLY A 75 -2.20 9.73 1.06
C GLY A 75 -1.48 8.92 2.14
N ARG A 76 -2.24 8.05 2.78
CA ARG A 76 -1.83 7.25 3.95
C ARG A 76 -0.42 6.65 3.84
N HIS A 77 -0.10 6.04 2.70
CA HIS A 77 1.20 5.36 2.55
C HIS A 77 2.39 6.34 2.51
N CYS A 78 2.22 7.52 1.92
CA CYS A 78 3.26 8.56 1.94
C CYS A 78 3.43 9.14 3.34
N ALA A 79 2.33 9.36 4.07
CA ALA A 79 2.36 9.80 5.46
C ALA A 79 3.05 8.77 6.37
N LEU A 80 2.76 7.45 6.21
CA LEU A 80 3.49 6.39 6.92
C LEU A 80 4.98 6.41 6.60
N MET A 81 5.36 6.56 5.33
CA MET A 81 6.79 6.65 4.95
C MET A 81 7.46 7.84 5.62
N ALA A 82 6.83 9.02 5.64
CA ALA A 82 7.36 10.19 6.34
C ALA A 82 7.57 9.90 7.84
N GLY A 83 6.57 9.29 8.49
CA GLY A 83 6.66 8.91 9.90
C GLY A 83 7.78 7.91 10.17
N TYR A 84 7.93 6.89 9.34
CA TYR A 84 8.97 5.86 9.51
C TYR A 84 10.40 6.43 9.45
N HIS A 85 10.63 7.49 8.71
CA HIS A 85 11.95 8.15 8.66
C HIS A 85 12.39 8.75 10.00
N VAL A 86 11.46 9.10 10.88
CA VAL A 86 11.75 9.74 12.16
C VAL A 86 11.59 8.83 13.38
N THR A 87 11.16 7.56 13.16
CA THR A 87 11.04 6.58 14.25
C THR A 87 12.39 6.09 14.72
N THR A 88 12.53 5.89 16.04
CA THR A 88 13.77 5.44 16.69
C THR A 88 13.60 4.13 17.45
N GLY A 89 12.37 3.64 17.63
CA GLY A 89 12.03 2.46 18.40
C GLY A 89 12.58 1.15 17.85
N ASP A 90 12.67 0.15 18.70
CA ASP A 90 13.06 -1.24 18.35
C ASP A 90 11.95 -1.96 17.61
N TYR A 91 10.72 -1.55 17.91
CA TYR A 91 9.50 -1.96 17.24
C TYR A 91 8.79 -0.74 16.68
N VAL A 92 8.17 -0.91 15.52
CA VAL A 92 7.39 0.14 14.87
C VAL A 92 5.98 -0.37 14.61
N ALA A 93 5.02 0.27 15.22
CA ALA A 93 3.59 0.02 15.03
C ALA A 93 2.99 1.07 14.11
N CYS A 94 2.12 0.67 13.19
CA CYS A 94 1.29 1.61 12.43
C CYS A 94 -0.18 1.34 12.70
N LEU A 95 -0.95 2.40 12.85
CA LEU A 95 -2.39 2.37 13.11
C LEU A 95 -3.06 3.59 12.50
N ASP A 96 -4.38 3.52 12.29
CA ASP A 96 -5.15 4.64 11.76
C ASP A 96 -5.60 5.60 12.89
N ASP A 97 -6.01 6.79 12.50
CA ASP A 97 -6.43 7.91 13.35
C ASP A 97 -7.92 7.94 13.72
N ASP A 98 -8.67 6.84 13.41
CA ASP A 98 -10.13 6.76 13.50
C ASP A 98 -10.68 5.90 14.65
N CYS A 99 -9.82 5.50 15.62
CA CYS A 99 -10.13 4.63 16.75
C CYS A 99 -10.65 3.22 16.38
N GLN A 100 -10.48 2.77 15.13
CA GLN A 100 -10.91 1.42 14.73
C GLN A 100 -9.89 0.33 15.11
N CYS A 101 -8.63 0.70 15.29
CA CYS A 101 -7.60 -0.24 15.73
C CYS A 101 -7.82 -0.65 17.20
N PRO A 102 -7.99 -1.95 17.50
CA PRO A 102 -8.24 -2.41 18.86
C PRO A 102 -6.96 -2.35 19.71
N MET A 103 -6.68 -1.19 20.30
CA MET A 103 -5.48 -0.97 21.13
C MET A 103 -5.47 -1.84 22.39
N ASP A 104 -6.60 -2.28 22.90
CA ASP A 104 -6.74 -3.28 23.98
C ASP A 104 -6.14 -4.65 23.62
N ARG A 105 -6.00 -4.95 22.31
CA ARG A 105 -5.39 -6.17 21.78
C ARG A 105 -3.99 -5.94 21.21
N PHE A 106 -3.39 -4.77 21.45
CA PHE A 106 -2.07 -4.41 20.92
C PHE A 106 -1.00 -5.43 21.33
N TRP A 107 -1.02 -5.86 22.57
CA TRP A 107 -0.02 -6.82 23.09
C TRP A 107 -0.13 -8.21 22.45
N ASP A 108 -1.33 -8.62 22.04
CA ASP A 108 -1.50 -9.85 21.26
C ASP A 108 -0.87 -9.70 19.86
N LEU A 109 -0.99 -8.50 19.25
CA LEU A 109 -0.35 -8.20 17.97
C LEU A 109 1.17 -8.15 18.10
N MET A 110 1.68 -7.61 19.20
CA MET A 110 3.09 -7.48 19.49
C MET A 110 3.76 -8.83 19.79
N ALA A 111 3.08 -9.76 20.47
CA ALA A 111 3.64 -11.00 21.01
C ALA A 111 4.44 -11.83 19.99
N PRO A 112 3.98 -12.13 18.76
CA PRO A 112 4.78 -12.89 17.79
C PRO A 112 6.08 -12.21 17.40
N VAL A 113 6.11 -10.86 17.40
CA VAL A 113 7.29 -10.08 17.05
C VAL A 113 8.25 -9.98 18.23
N GLU A 114 7.73 -9.80 19.43
CA GLU A 114 8.46 -9.80 20.70
C GLU A 114 9.18 -11.13 20.92
N HIS A 115 8.48 -12.25 20.79
CA HIS A 115 9.03 -13.60 20.99
C HIS A 115 9.95 -14.06 19.85
N GLY A 116 10.08 -13.28 18.77
CA GLY A 116 10.93 -13.63 17.64
C GLY A 116 10.35 -14.70 16.71
N GLU A 117 9.06 -14.96 16.80
CA GLU A 117 8.35 -15.89 15.92
C GLU A 117 8.08 -15.26 14.54
N ALA A 118 7.89 -13.94 14.51
CA ALA A 118 7.69 -13.15 13.32
C ALA A 118 8.54 -11.87 13.32
N ASP A 119 8.74 -11.30 12.13
CA ASP A 119 9.36 -9.99 11.96
C ASP A 119 8.32 -8.89 11.75
N VAL A 120 7.13 -9.30 11.28
CA VAL A 120 5.96 -8.44 11.10
C VAL A 120 4.71 -9.19 11.55
N ALA A 121 3.89 -8.56 12.38
CA ALA A 121 2.55 -9.02 12.74
C ALA A 121 1.51 -8.02 12.21
N ILE A 122 0.46 -8.53 11.58
CA ILE A 122 -0.60 -7.73 10.96
C ILE A 122 -1.94 -8.19 11.51
N ALA A 123 -2.76 -7.27 12.00
CA ALA A 123 -4.11 -7.59 12.46
C ALA A 123 -4.97 -8.14 11.30
N LYS A 124 -5.69 -9.22 11.57
CA LYS A 124 -6.67 -9.81 10.64
C LYS A 124 -8.05 -9.71 11.27
N TYR A 125 -8.87 -8.81 10.73
CA TYR A 125 -10.21 -8.60 11.23
C TYR A 125 -11.15 -9.70 10.75
N VAL A 126 -11.92 -10.27 11.71
CA VAL A 126 -12.99 -11.22 11.40
C VAL A 126 -14.18 -10.43 10.88
N LYS A 127 -14.43 -10.46 9.57
CA LYS A 127 -15.57 -9.76 8.96
C LYS A 127 -16.90 -10.36 9.46
N LYS A 128 -17.73 -9.56 10.11
CA LYS A 128 -19.17 -9.84 10.20
C LYS A 128 -19.73 -9.91 8.78
N LYS A 129 -20.59 -10.91 8.47
CA LYS A 129 -21.17 -11.18 7.14
C LYS A 129 -21.72 -9.90 6.49
N GLU A 130 -20.99 -9.37 5.49
CA GLU A 130 -21.47 -8.25 4.67
C GLU A 130 -22.04 -8.71 3.32
N SER A 131 -22.89 -7.87 2.68
CA SER A 131 -23.64 -8.20 1.47
C SER A 131 -22.76 -8.46 0.22
N GLY A 132 -23.26 -9.32 -0.70
CA GLY A 132 -22.52 -9.95 -1.80
C GLY A 132 -21.77 -9.06 -2.80
N ILE A 133 -22.09 -7.76 -2.95
CA ILE A 133 -21.43 -6.87 -3.93
C ILE A 133 -20.06 -6.37 -3.41
N LYS A 134 -19.92 -6.14 -2.11
CA LYS A 134 -18.64 -5.77 -1.48
C LYS A 134 -17.64 -6.94 -1.50
N ASN A 135 -18.12 -8.17 -1.54
CA ASN A 135 -17.29 -9.37 -1.61
C ASN A 135 -16.52 -9.50 -2.94
N LEU A 136 -17.08 -9.03 -4.07
CA LEU A 136 -16.40 -9.09 -5.36
C LEU A 136 -15.16 -8.19 -5.41
N GLY A 137 -15.27 -6.95 -4.91
CA GLY A 137 -14.13 -6.02 -4.83
C GLY A 137 -13.03 -6.52 -3.91
N SER A 138 -13.40 -7.09 -2.76
CA SER A 138 -12.46 -7.69 -1.81
C SER A 138 -11.77 -8.94 -2.42
N TRP A 139 -12.51 -9.79 -3.13
CA TRP A 139 -11.98 -10.96 -3.83
C TRP A 139 -10.99 -10.57 -4.94
N VAL A 140 -11.33 -9.58 -5.77
CA VAL A 140 -10.43 -9.07 -6.83
C VAL A 140 -9.14 -8.52 -6.22
N ASN A 141 -9.24 -7.78 -5.12
CA ASN A 141 -8.07 -7.24 -4.41
C ASN A 141 -7.20 -8.36 -3.82
N ASP A 142 -7.81 -9.37 -3.23
CA ASP A 142 -7.09 -10.47 -2.58
C ASP A 142 -6.41 -11.40 -3.61
N VAL A 143 -7.12 -11.77 -4.68
CA VAL A 143 -6.56 -12.53 -5.82
C VAL A 143 -5.46 -11.71 -6.52
N GLY A 144 -5.71 -10.42 -6.75
CA GLY A 144 -4.73 -9.51 -7.35
C GLY A 144 -3.45 -9.41 -6.53
N SER A 145 -3.56 -9.15 -5.22
CA SER A 145 -2.41 -9.04 -4.33
C SER A 145 -1.66 -10.38 -4.19
N THR A 146 -2.36 -11.50 -4.11
CA THR A 146 -1.76 -12.84 -4.06
C THR A 146 -0.95 -13.14 -5.32
N TRP A 147 -1.54 -12.87 -6.50
CA TRP A 147 -0.88 -13.12 -7.77
C TRP A 147 0.31 -12.18 -8.02
N LEU A 148 0.19 -10.89 -7.65
CA LEU A 148 1.20 -9.87 -7.94
C LEU A 148 2.38 -9.90 -6.98
N LEU A 149 2.09 -9.94 -5.68
CA LEU A 149 3.10 -9.88 -4.63
C LEU A 149 3.66 -11.27 -4.30
N GLY A 150 3.02 -12.34 -4.78
CA GLY A 150 3.37 -13.71 -4.38
C GLY A 150 3.07 -14.01 -2.91
N LYS A 151 2.13 -13.23 -2.30
CA LYS A 151 1.78 -13.44 -0.90
C LYS A 151 1.06 -14.78 -0.70
N PRO A 152 1.24 -15.46 0.44
CA PRO A 152 0.43 -16.62 0.82
C PRO A 152 -1.06 -16.26 0.81
N LYS A 153 -1.93 -17.19 0.37
CA LYS A 153 -3.38 -16.96 0.28
C LYS A 153 -4.03 -16.59 1.61
N ASP A 154 -3.45 -17.07 2.71
CA ASP A 154 -3.99 -16.89 4.06
C ASP A 154 -3.52 -15.58 4.72
N LEU A 155 -2.56 -14.85 4.10
CA LEU A 155 -2.06 -13.58 4.63
C LEU A 155 -3.00 -12.44 4.22
N HIS A 156 -3.50 -11.71 5.20
CA HIS A 156 -4.33 -10.51 5.00
C HIS A 156 -3.54 -9.26 5.39
N PHE A 157 -3.65 -8.21 4.58
CA PHE A 157 -3.09 -6.90 4.91
C PHE A 157 -4.16 -6.04 5.60
N SER A 158 -3.75 -5.37 6.66
CA SER A 158 -4.58 -4.36 7.35
C SER A 158 -3.75 -3.14 7.70
N ASN A 159 -4.40 -2.16 8.27
CA ASN A 159 -3.81 -0.90 8.66
C ASN A 159 -3.14 -0.94 10.04
N PHE A 160 -3.42 -1.97 10.83
CA PHE A 160 -2.84 -2.18 12.15
C PHE A 160 -1.79 -3.29 12.07
N ALA A 161 -0.54 -2.90 12.22
CA ALA A 161 0.59 -3.80 12.11
C ALA A 161 1.73 -3.37 13.02
N VAL A 162 2.55 -4.34 13.44
CA VAL A 162 3.79 -4.13 14.20
C VAL A 162 4.93 -4.80 13.44
N MET A 163 6.08 -4.13 13.36
CA MET A 163 7.28 -4.65 12.71
C MET A 163 8.52 -4.36 13.55
N ARG A 164 9.58 -5.16 13.38
CA ARG A 164 10.90 -4.90 13.94
C ARG A 164 11.59 -3.74 13.21
N ARG A 165 12.48 -3.04 13.92
CA ARG A 165 13.28 -1.91 13.38
C ARG A 165 13.92 -2.25 12.04
N PHE A 166 14.58 -3.40 11.88
CA PHE A 166 15.28 -3.74 10.65
C PHE A 166 14.34 -3.82 9.43
N VAL A 167 13.07 -4.23 9.62
CA VAL A 167 12.04 -4.23 8.56
C VAL A 167 11.74 -2.79 8.15
N ARG A 168 11.51 -1.89 9.11
CA ARG A 168 11.33 -0.47 8.88
C ARG A 168 12.52 0.11 8.11
N ASP A 169 13.76 -0.24 8.52
CA ASP A 169 14.99 0.23 7.86
C ASP A 169 15.11 -0.23 6.41
N GLN A 170 14.49 -1.36 6.03
CA GLN A 170 14.40 -1.76 4.63
C GLN A 170 13.27 -1.03 3.90
N VAL A 171 12.12 -0.83 4.55
CA VAL A 171 10.96 -0.14 3.98
C VAL A 171 11.31 1.30 3.60
N ILE A 172 12.01 2.05 4.45
CA ILE A 172 12.38 3.46 4.17
C ILE A 172 13.39 3.62 3.04
N LYS A 173 14.08 2.56 2.61
CA LYS A 173 14.96 2.61 1.41
C LYS A 173 14.18 2.72 0.10
N TYR A 174 12.88 2.49 0.14
CA TYR A 174 12.03 2.62 -1.05
C TYR A 174 11.74 4.09 -1.35
N GLN A 175 12.28 4.60 -2.45
CA GLN A 175 12.22 6.02 -2.82
C GLN A 175 11.22 6.35 -3.95
N ASN A 176 10.47 5.37 -4.48
CA ASN A 176 9.50 5.66 -5.53
C ASN A 176 8.31 6.46 -4.99
N PRO A 177 7.71 7.38 -5.78
CA PRO A 177 6.69 8.32 -5.31
C PRO A 177 5.36 7.69 -4.90
N TYR A 178 5.12 6.42 -5.19
CA TYR A 178 3.89 5.71 -4.86
C TYR A 178 4.19 4.47 -3.99
N PRO A 179 4.50 4.63 -2.71
CA PRO A 179 4.78 3.50 -1.82
C PRO A 179 3.49 2.71 -1.53
N TYR A 180 3.64 1.40 -1.39
CA TYR A 180 2.62 0.52 -0.85
C TYR A 180 3.21 -0.22 0.35
N VAL A 181 3.06 0.38 1.52
CA VAL A 181 3.79 0.00 2.75
C VAL A 181 3.61 -1.46 3.12
N SER A 182 2.38 -1.99 3.06
CA SER A 182 2.13 -3.41 3.38
C SER A 182 2.88 -4.36 2.44
N GLY A 183 2.98 -4.01 1.16
CA GLY A 183 3.77 -4.77 0.18
C GLY A 183 5.27 -4.66 0.44
N LEU A 184 5.77 -3.50 0.86
CA LEU A 184 7.17 -3.29 1.22
C LEU A 184 7.56 -4.08 2.46
N MET A 185 6.71 -4.15 3.50
CA MET A 185 6.92 -4.99 4.67
C MET A 185 7.07 -6.46 4.28
N PHE A 186 6.20 -6.96 3.38
CA PHE A 186 6.26 -8.33 2.90
C PHE A 186 7.49 -8.63 2.02
N GLN A 187 7.99 -7.63 1.28
CA GLN A 187 9.25 -7.75 0.53
C GLN A 187 10.48 -7.75 1.44
N ALA A 188 10.41 -7.05 2.58
CA ALA A 188 11.52 -6.94 3.53
C ALA A 188 11.70 -8.20 4.38
N SER A 189 10.62 -8.96 4.65
CA SER A 189 10.69 -10.21 5.40
C SER A 189 9.63 -11.22 4.92
N SER A 190 10.00 -12.49 4.91
CA SER A 190 9.07 -13.62 4.69
C SER A 190 8.37 -14.08 5.98
N ARG A 191 8.83 -13.62 7.17
CA ARG A 191 8.28 -13.97 8.49
C ARG A 191 7.18 -12.98 8.89
N VAL A 192 6.08 -12.99 8.11
CA VAL A 192 4.89 -12.15 8.32
C VAL A 192 3.74 -13.02 8.78
N VAL A 193 3.10 -12.67 9.89
CA VAL A 193 1.97 -13.40 10.46
C VAL A 193 0.74 -12.53 10.60
N ASN A 194 -0.43 -13.17 10.60
CA ASN A 194 -1.68 -12.50 10.95
C ASN A 194 -2.09 -12.85 12.38
N VAL A 195 -2.49 -11.86 13.13
CA VAL A 195 -3.14 -12.02 14.43
C VAL A 195 -4.63 -11.70 14.28
N VAL A 196 -5.47 -12.68 14.61
CA VAL A 196 -6.92 -12.55 14.44
C VAL A 196 -7.50 -11.66 15.53
N MET A 197 -8.26 -10.63 15.12
CA MET A 197 -8.88 -9.65 16.01
C MET A 197 -10.31 -9.37 15.58
N GLU A 198 -11.14 -8.91 16.53
CA GLU A 198 -12.45 -8.39 16.22
C GLU A 198 -12.35 -6.95 15.71
N ASP A 199 -13.14 -6.63 14.70
CA ASP A 199 -13.23 -5.29 14.15
C ASP A 199 -14.03 -4.39 15.08
N ARG A 200 -13.47 -3.21 15.44
CA ARG A 200 -14.23 -2.20 16.20
C ARG A 200 -15.12 -1.41 15.23
N GLU A 201 -16.37 -1.20 15.61
CA GLU A 201 -17.26 -0.33 14.83
C GLU A 201 -16.75 1.11 14.84
N ARG A 202 -16.84 1.79 13.68
CA ARG A 202 -16.48 3.22 13.59
C ARG A 202 -17.32 4.03 14.57
N THR A 203 -16.65 4.71 15.47
CA THR A 203 -17.28 5.60 16.44
C THR A 203 -17.52 6.99 15.84
N ILE A 204 -16.69 7.42 14.85
CA ILE A 204 -16.73 8.78 14.29
C ILE A 204 -16.36 8.72 12.79
N GLY A 205 -17.14 9.41 11.92
CA GLY A 205 -16.81 9.66 10.51
C GLY A 205 -17.51 8.76 9.48
N GLN A 206 -17.69 9.30 8.25
CA GLN A 206 -18.21 8.57 7.08
C GLN A 206 -17.06 8.22 6.13
N GLY A 207 -16.91 6.95 5.79
CA GLY A 207 -15.89 6.48 4.85
C GLY A 207 -16.20 6.87 3.41
N HIS A 208 -15.48 7.83 2.85
CA HIS A 208 -15.58 8.24 1.45
C HIS A 208 -14.68 7.41 0.52
N TYR A 209 -14.93 6.10 0.42
CA TYR A 209 -14.27 5.28 -0.60
C TYR A 209 -15.07 5.29 -1.90
N THR A 210 -14.60 6.07 -2.88
CA THR A 210 -15.16 6.08 -4.24
C THR A 210 -14.55 4.92 -5.04
N LEU A 211 -15.35 4.20 -5.85
CA LEU A 211 -14.89 3.12 -6.75
C LEU A 211 -13.68 3.53 -7.60
N ARG A 212 -13.60 4.80 -8.01
CA ARG A 212 -12.48 5.37 -8.76
C ARG A 212 -11.17 5.37 -7.94
N LYS A 213 -11.23 5.67 -6.63
CA LYS A 213 -10.06 5.59 -5.73
C LYS A 213 -9.59 4.15 -5.54
N SER A 214 -10.52 3.21 -5.37
CA SER A 214 -10.18 1.79 -5.25
C SER A 214 -9.52 1.24 -6.52
N LEU A 215 -10.02 1.61 -7.70
CA LEU A 215 -9.43 1.20 -8.98
C LEU A 215 -8.04 1.82 -9.20
N SER A 216 -7.86 3.08 -8.83
CA SER A 216 -6.55 3.75 -8.89
C SER A 216 -5.53 3.11 -7.94
N LEU A 217 -5.93 2.74 -6.72
CA LEU A 217 -5.08 2.02 -5.77
C LEU A 217 -4.68 0.65 -6.31
N LEU A 218 -5.63 -0.09 -6.89
CA LEU A 218 -5.38 -1.37 -7.54
C LEU A 218 -4.38 -1.22 -8.69
N THR A 219 -4.61 -0.32 -9.64
CA THR A 219 -3.69 -0.11 -10.78
C THR A 219 -2.31 0.33 -10.31
N ASN A 220 -2.21 1.20 -9.29
CA ASN A 220 -0.94 1.61 -8.70
C ASN A 220 -0.21 0.45 -8.03
N ALA A 221 -0.90 -0.38 -7.25
CA ALA A 221 -0.32 -1.57 -6.64
C ALA A 221 0.13 -2.58 -7.72
N PHE A 222 -0.68 -2.79 -8.78
CA PHE A 222 -0.39 -3.72 -9.87
C PHE A 222 0.90 -3.38 -10.62
N THR A 223 1.12 -2.12 -10.94
CA THR A 223 2.24 -1.70 -11.79
C THR A 223 3.49 -1.31 -10.97
N SER A 224 3.35 -0.97 -9.67
CA SER A 224 4.49 -0.61 -8.81
C SER A 224 5.32 -1.81 -8.35
N PHE A 225 4.70 -2.99 -8.16
CA PHE A 225 5.34 -4.12 -7.50
C PHE A 225 5.52 -5.35 -8.38
N SER A 226 5.00 -5.35 -9.61
CA SER A 226 5.04 -6.56 -10.44
C SER A 226 5.23 -6.27 -11.91
N ILE A 227 6.16 -7.01 -12.52
CA ILE A 227 6.31 -7.08 -13.99
C ILE A 227 5.38 -8.15 -14.62
N LYS A 228 4.55 -8.81 -13.79
CA LYS A 228 3.66 -9.89 -14.28
C LYS A 228 2.64 -9.43 -15.33
N PRO A 229 2.04 -8.21 -15.25
CA PRO A 229 1.17 -7.71 -16.31
C PRO A 229 1.89 -7.60 -17.66
N LEU A 230 3.16 -7.16 -17.66
CA LEU A 230 3.98 -7.09 -18.87
C LEU A 230 4.29 -8.49 -19.43
N ARG A 231 4.58 -9.47 -18.56
CA ARG A 231 4.78 -10.86 -18.97
C ARG A 231 3.50 -11.48 -19.54
N LEU A 232 2.34 -11.21 -18.93
CA LEU A 232 1.06 -11.65 -19.45
C LEU A 232 0.80 -11.08 -20.86
N ALA A 233 1.11 -9.80 -21.07
CA ALA A 233 1.02 -9.17 -22.37
C ALA A 233 1.90 -9.86 -23.43
N ILE A 234 3.12 -10.29 -23.07
CA ILE A 234 4.01 -11.06 -23.95
C ILE A 234 3.38 -12.41 -24.30
N TYR A 235 2.84 -13.17 -23.33
CA TYR A 235 2.21 -14.46 -23.59
C TYR A 235 0.99 -14.34 -24.51
N VAL A 236 0.15 -13.32 -24.28
CA VAL A 236 -1.00 -13.03 -25.14
C VAL A 236 -0.54 -12.66 -26.55
N GLY A 237 0.48 -11.80 -26.68
CA GLY A 237 1.09 -11.46 -27.97
C GLY A 237 1.63 -12.66 -28.72
N CYS A 238 2.37 -13.55 -28.05
CA CYS A 238 2.86 -14.80 -28.64
C CYS A 238 1.74 -15.72 -29.11
N LEU A 239 0.67 -15.85 -28.32
CA LEU A 239 -0.49 -16.65 -28.68
C LEU A 239 -1.17 -16.10 -29.93
N CYS A 240 -1.37 -14.78 -30.01
CA CYS A 240 -1.97 -14.16 -31.19
C CYS A 240 -1.08 -14.27 -32.43
N ALA A 241 0.23 -14.12 -32.27
CA ALA A 241 1.17 -14.34 -33.36
C ALA A 241 1.10 -15.77 -33.89
N LEU A 242 1.00 -16.77 -32.99
CA LEU A 242 0.85 -18.17 -33.36
C LEU A 242 -0.46 -18.43 -34.12
N ILE A 243 -1.58 -17.91 -33.62
CA ILE A 243 -2.89 -18.00 -34.27
C ILE A 243 -2.85 -17.34 -35.66
N GLY A 244 -2.27 -16.13 -35.73
CA GLY A 244 -2.12 -15.41 -37.02
C GLY A 244 -1.25 -16.17 -38.02
N PHE A 245 -0.18 -16.80 -37.54
CA PHE A 245 0.70 -17.62 -38.40
C PHE A 245 -0.01 -18.87 -38.95
N ILE A 246 -0.73 -19.60 -38.10
CA ILE A 246 -1.52 -20.76 -38.51
C ILE A 246 -2.62 -20.37 -39.53
N TYR A 247 -3.33 -19.26 -39.25
CA TYR A 247 -4.34 -18.71 -40.14
C TYR A 247 -3.73 -18.26 -41.47
N GLY A 248 -2.54 -17.66 -41.45
CA GLY A 248 -1.80 -17.28 -42.66
C GLY A 248 -1.47 -18.49 -43.55
N ILE A 249 -0.92 -19.55 -42.95
CA ILE A 249 -0.63 -20.80 -43.67
C ILE A 249 -1.93 -21.38 -44.26
N TRP A 250 -3.00 -21.48 -43.45
CA TRP A 250 -4.29 -21.98 -43.93
C TRP A 250 -4.83 -21.18 -45.10
N THR A 251 -4.74 -19.84 -45.04
CA THR A 251 -5.20 -18.96 -46.13
C THR A 251 -4.42 -19.20 -47.43
N ILE A 252 -3.09 -19.37 -47.33
CA ILE A 252 -2.23 -19.65 -48.50
C ILE A 252 -2.62 -21.01 -49.11
N VAL A 253 -2.73 -22.07 -48.32
CA VAL A 253 -3.09 -23.40 -48.77
C VAL A 253 -4.49 -23.41 -49.38
N HIS A 254 -5.46 -22.76 -48.73
CA HIS A 254 -6.83 -22.66 -49.24
C HIS A 254 -6.90 -21.92 -50.56
N ARG A 255 -6.11 -20.87 -50.76
CA ARG A 255 -6.02 -20.10 -52.02
C ARG A 255 -5.42 -20.91 -53.14
N LEU A 256 -4.40 -21.74 -52.84
CA LEU A 256 -3.80 -22.64 -53.85
C LEU A 256 -4.77 -23.72 -54.32
N LEU A 257 -5.61 -24.25 -53.41
CA LEU A 257 -6.57 -25.31 -53.71
C LEU A 257 -7.86 -24.79 -54.36
N HIS A 258 -8.24 -23.51 -54.10
CA HIS A 258 -9.51 -22.92 -54.55
C HIS A 258 -9.27 -21.52 -55.18
N PRO A 259 -8.78 -21.42 -56.43
CA PRO A 259 -8.38 -20.13 -57.03
C PRO A 259 -9.53 -19.12 -57.24
N MET A 260 -10.78 -19.55 -57.24
CA MET A 260 -11.98 -18.74 -57.51
C MET A 260 -12.59 -18.05 -56.30
N VAL A 261 -11.99 -18.15 -55.11
CA VAL A 261 -12.52 -17.51 -53.92
C VAL A 261 -12.18 -16.01 -53.93
N MET A 262 -13.21 -15.15 -53.87
CA MET A 262 -13.06 -13.72 -53.76
C MET A 262 -12.29 -13.36 -52.48
N ALA A 263 -11.34 -12.43 -52.59
CA ALA A 263 -10.54 -11.99 -51.44
C ALA A 263 -11.45 -11.41 -50.36
N GLY A 264 -11.36 -11.94 -49.15
CA GLY A 264 -12.16 -11.55 -47.99
C GLY A 264 -11.70 -10.19 -47.40
N TYR A 265 -12.07 -9.07 -48.02
CA TYR A 265 -11.77 -7.72 -47.54
C TYR A 265 -12.23 -7.53 -46.10
N SER A 266 -13.44 -7.98 -45.77
CA SER A 266 -14.00 -7.85 -44.41
C SER A 266 -13.24 -8.64 -43.36
N SER A 267 -12.76 -9.86 -43.69
CA SER A 267 -11.97 -10.68 -42.77
C SER A 267 -10.56 -10.07 -42.54
N MET A 268 -9.94 -9.52 -43.59
CA MET A 268 -8.64 -8.85 -43.49
C MET A 268 -8.75 -7.57 -42.64
N MET A 269 -9.80 -6.78 -42.81
CA MET A 269 -10.05 -5.60 -42.02
C MET A 269 -10.31 -5.92 -40.55
N ALA A 270 -11.09 -6.97 -40.25
CA ALA A 270 -11.34 -7.41 -38.89
C ALA A 270 -10.04 -7.86 -38.16
N VAL A 271 -9.19 -8.63 -38.87
CA VAL A 271 -7.89 -9.07 -38.32
C VAL A 271 -6.98 -7.86 -38.09
N LEU A 272 -6.95 -6.90 -39.00
CA LEU A 272 -6.09 -5.71 -38.91
C LEU A 272 -6.53 -4.81 -37.74
N LEU A 273 -7.83 -4.60 -37.55
CA LEU A 273 -8.38 -3.85 -36.41
C LEU A 273 -8.10 -4.57 -35.08
N PHE A 274 -8.26 -5.88 -35.03
CA PHE A 274 -7.97 -6.68 -33.83
C PHE A 274 -6.50 -6.60 -33.43
N LEU A 275 -5.59 -6.85 -34.40
CA LEU A 275 -4.14 -6.74 -34.15
C LEU A 275 -3.72 -5.33 -33.81
N GLY A 276 -4.25 -4.30 -34.49
CA GLY A 276 -4.02 -2.91 -34.20
C GLY A 276 -4.46 -2.53 -32.77
N GLY A 277 -5.65 -2.96 -32.36
CA GLY A 277 -6.14 -2.76 -30.99
C GLY A 277 -5.25 -3.44 -29.94
N MET A 278 -4.81 -4.66 -30.21
CA MET A 278 -3.90 -5.37 -29.33
C MET A 278 -2.53 -4.68 -29.20
N ILE A 279 -1.94 -4.22 -30.31
CA ILE A 279 -0.69 -3.46 -30.28
C ILE A 279 -0.85 -2.18 -29.44
N MET A 280 -1.96 -1.46 -29.57
CA MET A 280 -2.25 -0.27 -28.78
C MET A 280 -2.33 -0.57 -27.28
N ILE A 281 -2.94 -1.68 -26.88
CA ILE A 281 -2.98 -2.12 -25.47
C ILE A 281 -1.56 -2.42 -24.95
N LEU A 282 -0.76 -3.16 -25.73
CA LEU A 282 0.62 -3.49 -25.36
C LEU A 282 1.49 -2.24 -25.20
N LEU A 283 1.39 -1.31 -26.15
CA LEU A 283 2.09 -0.03 -26.09
C LEU A 283 1.65 0.80 -24.86
N GLY A 284 0.36 0.79 -24.54
CA GLY A 284 -0.18 1.44 -23.34
C GLY A 284 0.41 0.86 -22.06
N ILE A 285 0.51 -0.45 -21.93
CA ILE A 285 1.16 -1.11 -20.78
C ILE A 285 2.64 -0.72 -20.70
N ILE A 286 3.38 -0.78 -21.80
CA ILE A 286 4.79 -0.37 -21.86
C ILE A 286 4.93 1.11 -21.47
N GLY A 287 4.06 1.98 -21.99
CA GLY A 287 4.04 3.40 -21.67
C GLY A 287 3.84 3.67 -20.18
N GLU A 288 2.98 2.90 -19.50
CA GLU A 288 2.78 3.01 -18.05
C GLU A 288 4.07 2.68 -17.28
N TYR A 289 4.79 1.62 -17.65
CA TYR A 289 6.08 1.28 -17.01
C TYR A 289 7.16 2.31 -17.30
N ILE A 290 7.26 2.81 -18.53
CA ILE A 290 8.20 3.89 -18.90
C ILE A 290 7.87 5.16 -18.11
N GLY A 291 6.59 5.53 -18.01
CA GLY A 291 6.14 6.67 -17.22
C GLY A 291 6.57 6.59 -15.76
N ARG A 292 6.50 5.41 -15.14
CA ARG A 292 6.96 5.18 -13.76
C ARG A 292 8.47 5.27 -13.63
N ILE A 293 9.23 4.74 -14.59
CA ILE A 293 10.69 4.88 -14.64
C ILE A 293 11.06 6.36 -14.76
N TYR A 294 10.38 7.11 -15.62
CA TYR A 294 10.59 8.54 -15.81
C TYR A 294 10.34 9.35 -14.53
N ILE A 295 9.23 9.08 -13.82
CA ILE A 295 8.91 9.73 -12.55
C ILE A 295 9.98 9.43 -11.48
N ARG A 296 10.50 8.19 -11.48
CA ARG A 296 11.58 7.79 -10.56
C ARG A 296 12.91 8.50 -10.88
N ILE A 297 13.27 8.59 -12.16
CA ILE A 297 14.52 9.25 -12.59
C ILE A 297 14.47 10.75 -12.27
N ASN A 298 13.30 11.37 -12.36
CA ASN A 298 13.11 12.78 -12.01
C ASN A 298 13.07 13.04 -10.49
N ASN A 299 13.33 12.02 -9.66
CA ASN A 299 13.42 12.15 -8.20
C ASN A 299 12.21 12.87 -7.58
N ALA A 300 10.99 12.60 -8.07
CA ALA A 300 9.78 13.15 -7.49
C ALA A 300 9.67 12.69 -6.02
N PRO A 301 9.61 13.62 -5.03
CA PRO A 301 9.58 13.24 -3.63
C PRO A 301 8.29 12.51 -3.27
N GLN A 302 8.37 11.49 -2.41
CA GLN A 302 7.20 10.78 -1.89
C GLN A 302 6.35 11.70 -1.01
N PHE A 303 7.00 12.56 -0.25
CA PHE A 303 6.39 13.53 0.65
C PHE A 303 7.30 14.76 0.79
N VAL A 304 6.71 15.86 1.19
CA VAL A 304 7.44 17.09 1.52
C VAL A 304 6.98 17.55 2.89
N VAL A 305 7.90 17.61 3.86
CA VAL A 305 7.61 18.10 5.20
C VAL A 305 7.67 19.62 5.18
N ARG A 306 6.58 20.29 5.57
CA ARG A 306 6.47 21.73 5.73
C ARG A 306 7.02 22.18 7.09
N GLN A 307 6.64 21.47 8.15
CA GLN A 307 7.02 21.73 9.53
C GLN A 307 7.14 20.43 10.30
N SER A 308 7.97 20.42 11.32
CA SER A 308 8.11 19.30 12.27
C SER A 308 8.17 19.81 13.70
N PHE A 309 7.64 19.03 14.63
CA PHE A 309 7.59 19.36 16.05
C PHE A 309 8.15 18.18 16.85
N ASN A 310 9.02 18.45 17.82
CA ASN A 310 9.75 17.45 18.63
C ASN A 310 10.58 16.43 17.81
N VAL A 311 10.99 16.80 16.60
CA VAL A 311 11.81 15.96 15.73
C VAL A 311 13.20 16.57 15.64
N GLU A 312 14.24 15.86 16.07
CA GLU A 312 15.63 16.36 16.11
C GLU A 312 16.18 16.67 14.71
N GLN A 313 15.77 15.90 13.69
CA GLN A 313 16.06 16.17 12.27
C GLN A 313 14.83 15.92 11.44
N ALA A 314 14.33 16.94 10.74
CA ALA A 314 13.29 16.72 9.73
C ALA A 314 13.82 15.77 8.65
N PRO A 315 13.03 14.77 8.21
CA PRO A 315 13.48 13.85 7.16
C PRO A 315 13.68 14.65 5.86
N SER A 316 14.93 14.96 5.55
CA SER A 316 15.33 15.36 4.21
C SER A 316 15.45 14.09 3.41
N VAL A 317 14.63 13.93 2.36
CA VAL A 317 14.92 12.93 1.33
C VAL A 317 16.16 13.45 0.61
N GLU A 318 17.35 13.04 1.07
CA GLU A 318 18.56 13.28 0.31
C GLU A 318 18.42 12.53 -1.01
N VAL A 319 18.27 13.30 -2.06
CA VAL A 319 18.30 12.83 -3.43
C VAL A 319 19.77 12.53 -3.75
N GLN A 320 20.13 11.22 -3.66
CA GLN A 320 21.43 10.75 -4.20
C GLN A 320 21.31 10.43 -5.69
#